data_1ec17edf08448a258fd470ba7c5df1d4
#
_entry.id   1ec17edf08448a258fd470ba7c5df1d4
#
_cell.length_a   1.000
_cell.length_b   1.000
_cell.length_c   1.000
_cell.angle_alpha   90.00
_cell.angle_beta   90.00
_cell.angle_gamma   90.00
#
_symmetry.space_group_name_H-M   'P 1'
#
loop_
_entity.id
_entity.type
_entity.pdbx_description
1 polymer ?
#
loop_
_entity_poly.entity_id
_entity_poly.type
_entity_poly.pdbx_seq_one_letter_code
_entity_poly.pdbx_strand_id
1 'polypeptide(L)'
;RRTNEQASGIMHFAYMTWFRQCYDYRHIQPYPTYYAMQRAMQPVLVSAELWGRNLYAGEKLHTRIYVVNDNEEGRDLKPMSLIWSIVDETDKVLASGTEQFPAVEYYGRKYIEPNIHMPSNLPADKVNAKLKLTLTENGVTLSKNEYGLLLARKEWNIGQVAENKKILLLDKDNMKATLDFLNIACQTVPSIKELLNSKQKANLCILSGLKECTDEEAKLLREYQAKGGRLLLLNSKEAAQKIYPEYITGWIIPTEGDIVVMEHDDASVFDGI
;
A
#
# COMPACT_ATOMS: atom_id res chain seq x y z
N ARG A 1 -12.79 -5.54 -12.60
CA ARG A 1 -14.24 -5.49 -12.92
C ARG A 1 -14.72 -6.74 -13.68
N ARG A 2 -13.96 -7.31 -14.61
CA ARG A 2 -14.32 -8.58 -15.30
C ARG A 2 -14.51 -9.74 -14.32
N THR A 3 -13.92 -9.67 -13.13
CA THR A 3 -14.10 -10.65 -12.04
C THR A 3 -15.35 -10.39 -11.17
N ASN A 4 -16.04 -9.27 -11.35
CA ASN A 4 -17.23 -8.91 -10.59
C ASN A 4 -18.50 -9.34 -11.35
N GLU A 5 -19.33 -10.15 -10.71
CA GLU A 5 -20.58 -10.68 -11.31
C GLU A 5 -21.64 -9.63 -11.61
N GLN A 6 -21.61 -8.53 -10.90
CA GLN A 6 -22.55 -7.43 -11.09
C GLN A 6 -22.13 -6.45 -12.20
N ALA A 7 -20.90 -6.59 -12.74
CA ALA A 7 -20.39 -5.70 -13.77
C ALA A 7 -20.61 -6.31 -15.16
N SER A 8 -21.52 -5.74 -15.94
CA SER A 8 -21.83 -6.17 -17.30
C SER A 8 -20.86 -5.66 -18.37
N GLY A 9 -19.96 -4.76 -18.02
CA GLY A 9 -18.98 -4.23 -18.96
C GLY A 9 -18.09 -3.13 -18.36
N ILE A 10 -17.11 -2.71 -19.15
CA ILE A 10 -16.21 -1.59 -18.84
C ILE A 10 -16.31 -0.61 -20.00
N MET A 11 -16.73 0.61 -19.71
CA MET A 11 -16.65 1.72 -20.64
C MET A 11 -15.60 2.69 -20.14
N HIS A 12 -14.56 2.90 -20.93
CA HIS A 12 -13.51 3.84 -20.57
C HIS A 12 -13.79 5.21 -21.19
N PHE A 13 -13.70 6.25 -20.37
CA PHE A 13 -13.87 7.61 -20.82
C PHE A 13 -12.60 8.11 -21.52
N ALA A 14 -12.77 8.82 -22.65
CA ALA A 14 -11.71 9.56 -23.33
C ALA A 14 -10.44 8.73 -23.67
N TYR A 15 -10.59 7.62 -24.39
CA TYR A 15 -9.46 6.75 -24.78
C TYR A 15 -8.33 7.49 -25.52
N MET A 16 -8.60 8.61 -26.17
CA MET A 16 -7.58 9.45 -26.82
C MET A 16 -6.49 9.93 -25.83
N THR A 17 -6.81 10.05 -24.56
CA THR A 17 -5.85 10.42 -23.52
C THR A 17 -4.86 9.29 -23.16
N TRP A 18 -5.02 8.11 -23.75
CA TRP A 18 -4.07 7.00 -23.57
C TRP A 18 -2.82 7.12 -24.43
N PHE A 19 -2.78 8.14 -25.30
CA PHE A 19 -1.72 8.34 -26.26
C PHE A 19 -1.15 9.74 -26.18
N ARG A 20 0.17 9.86 -26.33
CA ARG A 20 0.83 11.13 -26.65
C ARG A 20 0.68 11.39 -28.13
N GLN A 21 0.65 12.67 -28.50
CA GLN A 21 0.60 13.12 -29.90
C GLN A 21 -0.56 12.47 -30.70
N CYS A 22 -1.71 12.31 -30.05
CA CYS A 22 -2.87 11.62 -30.60
C CYS A 22 -3.44 12.28 -31.87
N TYR A 23 -3.03 13.49 -32.19
CA TYR A 23 -3.41 14.21 -33.43
C TYR A 23 -2.45 13.99 -34.62
N ASP A 24 -1.30 13.32 -34.38
CA ASP A 24 -0.36 12.94 -35.43
C ASP A 24 -0.17 11.41 -35.42
N TYR A 25 -0.91 10.74 -36.32
CA TYR A 25 -0.92 9.28 -36.40
C TYR A 25 0.47 8.64 -36.65
N ARG A 26 1.45 9.41 -37.18
CA ARG A 26 2.81 8.94 -37.44
C ARG A 26 3.67 8.92 -36.16
N HIS A 27 3.26 9.63 -35.13
CA HIS A 27 4.04 9.79 -33.90
C HIS A 27 3.25 9.40 -32.64
N ILE A 28 2.14 8.68 -32.81
CA ILE A 28 1.34 8.19 -31.68
C ILE A 28 2.20 7.32 -30.76
N GLN A 29 2.26 7.68 -29.48
CA GLN A 29 2.97 6.93 -28.45
C GLN A 29 1.99 6.53 -27.34
N PRO A 30 1.79 5.23 -27.09
CA PRO A 30 0.89 4.78 -26.03
C PRO A 30 1.49 5.06 -24.65
N TYR A 31 0.62 5.51 -23.74
CA TYR A 31 0.94 5.58 -22.32
C TYR A 31 0.86 4.19 -21.64
N PRO A 32 1.43 4.02 -20.44
CA PRO A 32 1.31 2.78 -19.67
C PRO A 32 -0.12 2.27 -19.52
N THR A 33 -1.10 3.18 -19.46
CA THR A 33 -2.55 2.87 -19.40
C THR A 33 -3.02 2.01 -20.57
N TYR A 34 -2.53 2.28 -21.79
CA TYR A 34 -2.86 1.47 -22.97
C TYR A 34 -2.45 0.00 -22.77
N TYR A 35 -1.22 -0.23 -22.34
CA TYR A 35 -0.72 -1.59 -22.12
C TYR A 35 -1.42 -2.28 -20.95
N ALA A 36 -1.77 -1.53 -19.91
CA ALA A 36 -2.55 -2.07 -18.79
C ALA A 36 -3.94 -2.52 -19.24
N MET A 37 -4.61 -1.72 -20.09
CA MET A 37 -5.90 -2.09 -20.66
C MET A 37 -5.79 -3.28 -21.62
N GLN A 38 -4.76 -3.33 -22.46
CA GLN A 38 -4.51 -4.48 -23.34
C GLN A 38 -4.39 -5.78 -22.53
N ARG A 39 -3.63 -5.74 -21.43
CA ARG A 39 -3.52 -6.90 -20.52
C ARG A 39 -4.86 -7.25 -19.86
N ALA A 40 -5.60 -6.25 -19.40
CA ALA A 40 -6.88 -6.47 -18.73
C ALA A 40 -7.98 -6.98 -19.66
N MET A 41 -7.84 -6.77 -20.96
CA MET A 41 -8.83 -7.15 -21.99
C MET A 41 -8.41 -8.40 -22.79
N GLN A 42 -7.42 -9.17 -22.33
CA GLN A 42 -7.10 -10.46 -22.93
C GLN A 42 -8.35 -11.34 -23.02
N PRO A 43 -8.56 -12.08 -24.13
CA PRO A 43 -9.71 -12.99 -24.29
C PRO A 43 -9.81 -14.01 -23.14
N VAL A 44 -8.69 -14.65 -22.79
CA VAL A 44 -8.56 -15.39 -21.54
C VAL A 44 -7.71 -14.53 -20.60
N LEU A 45 -8.26 -14.20 -19.43
CA LEU A 45 -7.59 -13.34 -18.45
C LEU A 45 -7.28 -14.12 -17.17
N VAL A 46 -6.01 -14.19 -16.79
CA VAL A 46 -5.59 -14.53 -15.42
C VAL A 46 -5.40 -13.25 -14.62
N SER A 47 -6.02 -13.13 -13.44
CA SER A 47 -5.98 -11.91 -12.63
C SER A 47 -5.94 -12.20 -11.14
N ALA A 48 -5.00 -11.59 -10.42
CA ALA A 48 -4.95 -11.64 -8.96
C ALA A 48 -5.76 -10.49 -8.35
N GLU A 49 -6.51 -10.79 -7.30
CA GLU A 49 -7.18 -9.82 -6.45
C GLU A 49 -6.21 -9.39 -5.34
N LEU A 50 -5.54 -8.27 -5.53
CA LEU A 50 -4.53 -7.77 -4.61
C LEU A 50 -5.03 -6.50 -3.91
N TRP A 51 -5.35 -6.61 -2.62
CA TRP A 51 -5.73 -5.49 -1.75
C TRP A 51 -4.51 -4.85 -1.07
N GLY A 52 -3.45 -5.62 -0.85
CA GLY A 52 -2.16 -5.16 -0.34
C GLY A 52 -1.03 -5.64 -1.24
N ARG A 53 -0.01 -4.81 -1.44
CA ARG A 53 1.16 -5.12 -2.27
C ARG A 53 2.48 -5.00 -1.50
N ASN A 54 2.39 -4.66 -0.22
CA ASN A 54 3.52 -4.57 0.71
C ASN A 54 3.44 -5.78 1.64
N LEU A 55 4.47 -6.61 1.65
CA LEU A 55 4.47 -7.90 2.34
C LEU A 55 5.82 -8.12 3.02
N TYR A 56 5.80 -8.84 4.14
CA TYR A 56 7.03 -9.24 4.80
C TYR A 56 7.56 -10.58 4.29
N ALA A 57 8.86 -10.78 4.46
CA ALA A 57 9.52 -12.05 4.17
C ALA A 57 8.83 -13.22 4.89
N GLY A 58 8.53 -14.30 4.15
CA GLY A 58 7.82 -15.48 4.66
C GLY A 58 6.32 -15.32 4.88
N GLU A 59 5.75 -14.13 4.61
CA GLU A 59 4.32 -13.89 4.74
C GLU A 59 3.54 -14.63 3.64
N LYS A 60 2.34 -15.10 3.97
CA LYS A 60 1.43 -15.68 2.99
C LYS A 60 0.69 -14.56 2.25
N LEU A 61 0.69 -14.62 0.93
CA LEU A 61 -0.12 -13.72 0.10
C LEU A 61 -1.58 -14.21 0.12
N HIS A 62 -2.44 -13.44 0.78
CA HIS A 62 -3.87 -13.66 0.76
C HIS A 62 -4.46 -13.06 -0.53
N THR A 63 -4.73 -13.92 -1.52
CA THR A 63 -5.24 -13.49 -2.81
C THR A 63 -6.16 -14.54 -3.41
N ARG A 64 -7.12 -14.09 -4.22
CA ARG A 64 -7.85 -14.92 -5.16
C ARG A 64 -7.25 -14.69 -6.54
N ILE A 65 -6.96 -15.77 -7.24
CA ILE A 65 -6.57 -15.70 -8.64
C ILE A 65 -7.72 -16.18 -9.49
N TYR A 66 -8.24 -15.27 -10.28
CA TYR A 66 -9.36 -15.48 -11.19
C TYR A 66 -8.86 -15.86 -12.58
N VAL A 67 -9.62 -16.71 -13.24
CA VAL A 67 -9.57 -16.90 -14.68
C VAL A 67 -10.93 -16.52 -15.26
N VAL A 68 -10.93 -15.64 -16.24
CA VAL A 68 -12.11 -15.23 -17.02
C VAL A 68 -11.93 -15.77 -18.42
N ASN A 69 -12.98 -16.44 -18.95
CA ASN A 69 -12.97 -17.09 -20.26
C ASN A 69 -13.90 -16.38 -21.22
N ASP A 70 -13.39 -15.40 -21.94
CA ASP A 70 -14.06 -14.72 -23.05
C ASP A 70 -13.31 -15.05 -24.37
N ASN A 71 -12.83 -16.31 -24.55
CA ASN A 71 -12.04 -16.67 -25.72
C ASN A 71 -12.81 -16.51 -27.04
N GLU A 72 -12.09 -16.19 -28.10
CA GLU A 72 -12.67 -15.91 -29.42
C GLU A 72 -13.25 -17.15 -30.11
N GLU A 73 -12.85 -18.36 -29.66
CA GLU A 73 -13.32 -19.64 -30.22
C GLU A 73 -14.67 -20.06 -29.65
N GLY A 74 -15.18 -19.39 -28.61
CA GLY A 74 -16.46 -19.74 -27.96
C GLY A 74 -16.43 -21.07 -27.22
N ARG A 75 -15.28 -21.54 -26.76
CA ARG A 75 -15.09 -22.83 -26.13
C ARG A 75 -14.86 -22.79 -24.63
N ASP A 76 -15.20 -23.86 -23.97
CA ASP A 76 -14.79 -24.07 -22.58
C ASP A 76 -13.28 -24.30 -22.49
N LEU A 77 -12.68 -23.79 -21.40
CA LEU A 77 -11.30 -24.11 -21.03
C LEU A 77 -11.29 -25.41 -20.24
N LYS A 78 -10.37 -26.30 -20.58
CA LYS A 78 -10.11 -27.55 -19.83
C LYS A 78 -9.35 -27.21 -18.54
N PRO A 79 -9.14 -28.18 -17.64
CA PRO A 79 -8.25 -27.96 -16.50
C PRO A 79 -6.88 -27.43 -16.94
N MET A 80 -6.37 -26.45 -16.22
CA MET A 80 -5.20 -25.65 -16.57
C MET A 80 -4.14 -25.71 -15.46
N SER A 81 -2.93 -25.34 -15.80
CA SER A 81 -1.87 -25.09 -14.82
C SER A 81 -1.64 -23.59 -14.69
N LEU A 82 -1.70 -23.10 -13.47
CA LEU A 82 -1.31 -21.75 -13.09
C LEU A 82 0.11 -21.78 -12.54
N ILE A 83 1.05 -21.22 -13.28
CA ILE A 83 2.44 -21.05 -12.86
C ILE A 83 2.56 -19.64 -12.30
N TRP A 84 3.07 -19.53 -11.07
CA TRP A 84 3.36 -18.25 -10.46
C TRP A 84 4.84 -18.13 -10.09
N SER A 85 5.37 -16.93 -10.17
CA SER A 85 6.72 -16.63 -9.68
C SER A 85 6.79 -15.23 -9.08
N ILE A 86 7.61 -15.09 -8.05
CA ILE A 86 8.02 -13.81 -7.48
C ILE A 86 9.44 -13.56 -7.95
N VAL A 87 9.64 -12.45 -8.66
CA VAL A 87 10.95 -12.08 -9.21
C VAL A 87 11.36 -10.70 -8.70
N ASP A 88 12.66 -10.46 -8.59
CA ASP A 88 13.21 -9.13 -8.29
C ASP A 88 13.28 -8.24 -9.55
N GLU A 89 13.81 -7.03 -9.42
CA GLU A 89 13.95 -6.06 -10.51
C GLU A 89 14.86 -6.56 -11.66
N THR A 90 15.71 -7.55 -11.40
CA THR A 90 16.60 -8.17 -12.40
C THR A 90 15.99 -9.41 -13.06
N ASP A 91 14.69 -9.69 -12.78
CA ASP A 91 13.97 -10.91 -13.17
C ASP A 91 14.52 -12.20 -12.55
N LYS A 92 15.34 -12.11 -11.51
CA LYS A 92 15.80 -13.28 -10.75
C LYS A 92 14.62 -13.82 -9.91
N VAL A 93 14.38 -15.13 -10.03
CA VAL A 93 13.31 -15.81 -9.30
C VAL A 93 13.67 -15.92 -7.82
N LEU A 94 12.83 -15.36 -6.97
CA LEU A 94 12.92 -15.43 -5.50
C LEU A 94 12.06 -16.56 -4.92
N ALA A 95 10.90 -16.81 -5.53
CA ALA A 95 10.00 -17.92 -5.20
C ALA A 95 9.14 -18.27 -6.42
N SER A 96 8.70 -19.53 -6.52
CA SER A 96 7.81 -19.96 -7.60
C SER A 96 7.02 -21.18 -7.19
N GLY A 97 5.92 -21.44 -7.92
CA GLY A 97 5.11 -22.63 -7.73
C GLY A 97 4.13 -22.82 -8.88
N THR A 98 3.41 -23.92 -8.81
CA THR A 98 2.39 -24.29 -9.78
C THR A 98 1.16 -24.79 -9.05
N GLU A 99 0.00 -24.29 -9.46
CA GLU A 99 -1.31 -24.69 -8.94
C GLU A 99 -2.16 -25.27 -10.08
N GLN A 100 -3.02 -26.22 -9.75
CA GLN A 100 -4.02 -26.70 -10.68
C GLN A 100 -5.22 -25.75 -10.69
N PHE A 101 -5.65 -25.36 -11.89
CA PHE A 101 -6.82 -24.53 -12.07
C PHE A 101 -7.95 -25.34 -12.73
N PRO A 102 -9.19 -25.29 -12.21
CA PRO A 102 -10.29 -26.06 -12.75
C PRO A 102 -10.70 -25.59 -14.16
N ALA A 103 -11.46 -26.38 -14.87
CA ALA A 103 -12.10 -26.01 -16.13
C ALA A 103 -12.98 -24.77 -15.94
N VAL A 104 -13.01 -23.88 -16.94
CA VAL A 104 -13.83 -22.65 -16.94
C VAL A 104 -14.68 -22.63 -18.20
N GLU A 105 -15.99 -22.57 -18.03
CA GLU A 105 -16.94 -22.49 -19.12
C GLU A 105 -16.77 -21.22 -19.94
N TYR A 106 -17.21 -21.25 -21.17
CA TYR A 106 -17.27 -20.07 -22.04
C TYR A 106 -18.15 -18.98 -21.39
N TYR A 107 -17.72 -17.72 -21.42
CA TYR A 107 -18.26 -16.59 -20.65
C TYR A 107 -18.26 -16.81 -19.13
N GLY A 108 -17.59 -17.87 -18.66
CA GLY A 108 -17.47 -18.18 -17.25
C GLY A 108 -16.26 -17.51 -16.59
N ARG A 109 -16.28 -17.54 -15.28
CA ARG A 109 -15.15 -17.15 -14.43
C ARG A 109 -15.10 -18.05 -13.20
N LYS A 110 -13.89 -18.38 -12.79
CA LYS A 110 -13.64 -19.12 -11.56
C LYS A 110 -12.41 -18.52 -10.87
N TYR A 111 -12.24 -18.80 -9.61
CA TYR A 111 -11.04 -18.45 -8.88
C TYR A 111 -10.53 -19.62 -8.04
N ILE A 112 -9.28 -19.54 -7.68
CA ILE A 112 -8.64 -20.37 -6.64
C ILE A 112 -7.99 -19.45 -5.61
N GLU A 113 -7.75 -19.97 -4.41
CA GLU A 113 -6.97 -19.32 -3.35
C GLU A 113 -5.63 -20.07 -3.24
N PRO A 114 -4.61 -19.66 -4.01
CA PRO A 114 -3.36 -20.38 -4.07
C PRO A 114 -2.55 -20.24 -2.77
N ASN A 115 -1.67 -21.20 -2.51
CA ASN A 115 -0.80 -21.15 -1.36
C ASN A 115 0.54 -20.48 -1.72
N ILE A 116 0.52 -19.17 -1.94
CA ILE A 116 1.70 -18.39 -2.28
C ILE A 116 2.33 -17.81 -1.00
N HIS A 117 3.59 -18.14 -0.75
CA HIS A 117 4.38 -17.56 0.32
C HIS A 117 5.48 -16.67 -0.25
N MET A 118 5.69 -15.53 0.40
CA MET A 118 6.82 -14.67 0.11
C MET A 118 8.14 -15.39 0.46
N PRO A 119 9.22 -15.12 -0.26
CA PRO A 119 10.53 -15.69 0.07
C PRO A 119 10.91 -15.33 1.51
N SER A 120 11.39 -16.32 2.28
CA SER A 120 11.81 -16.11 3.68
C SER A 120 13.12 -15.33 3.76
N ASN A 121 13.98 -15.45 2.74
CA ASN A 121 15.25 -14.74 2.66
C ASN A 121 15.20 -13.74 1.51
N LEU A 122 15.35 -12.47 1.84
CA LEU A 122 15.43 -11.38 0.86
C LEU A 122 16.90 -10.97 0.66
N PRO A 123 17.29 -10.59 -0.58
CA PRO A 123 18.66 -10.14 -0.86
C PRO A 123 19.00 -8.79 -0.20
N ALA A 124 18.00 -8.01 0.18
CA ALA A 124 18.14 -6.73 0.87
C ALA A 124 17.01 -6.56 1.89
N ASP A 125 17.09 -5.53 2.74
CA ASP A 125 16.05 -5.24 3.73
C ASP A 125 14.71 -4.91 3.08
N LYS A 126 14.75 -4.27 1.91
CA LYS A 126 13.60 -3.93 1.06
C LYS A 126 13.91 -4.34 -0.38
N VAL A 127 12.94 -4.95 -1.05
CA VAL A 127 13.07 -5.44 -2.43
C VAL A 127 11.81 -5.09 -3.20
N ASN A 128 11.95 -4.33 -4.29
CA ASN A 128 10.90 -4.24 -5.28
C ASN A 128 10.85 -5.57 -6.05
N ALA A 129 9.69 -6.16 -6.08
CA ALA A 129 9.46 -7.47 -6.68
C ALA A 129 8.25 -7.43 -7.61
N LYS A 130 8.07 -8.50 -8.40
CA LYS A 130 6.87 -8.71 -9.20
C LYS A 130 6.33 -10.10 -8.98
N LEU A 131 5.02 -10.20 -8.77
CA LEU A 131 4.28 -11.45 -8.92
C LEU A 131 3.97 -11.61 -10.40
N LYS A 132 4.51 -12.63 -11.04
CA LYS A 132 4.20 -13.03 -12.42
C LYS A 132 3.28 -14.25 -12.41
N LEU A 133 2.22 -14.20 -13.21
CA LEU A 133 1.26 -15.28 -13.40
C LEU A 133 1.28 -15.73 -14.86
N THR A 134 1.34 -17.03 -15.08
CA THR A 134 1.21 -17.65 -16.41
C THR A 134 0.20 -18.79 -16.32
N LEU A 135 -0.86 -18.70 -17.12
CA LEU A 135 -1.88 -19.72 -17.23
C LEU A 135 -1.64 -20.56 -18.50
N THR A 136 -1.60 -21.88 -18.36
CA THR A 136 -1.37 -22.81 -19.48
C THR A 136 -2.43 -23.88 -19.53
N GLU A 137 -2.87 -24.24 -20.75
CA GLU A 137 -3.71 -25.40 -21.02
C GLU A 137 -2.93 -26.35 -21.95
N ASN A 138 -2.73 -27.61 -21.57
CA ASN A 138 -1.98 -28.59 -22.34
C ASN A 138 -0.58 -28.07 -22.80
N GLY A 139 0.09 -27.29 -21.95
CA GLY A 139 1.41 -26.71 -22.26
C GLY A 139 1.37 -25.45 -23.11
N VAL A 140 0.23 -25.03 -23.62
CA VAL A 140 0.04 -23.79 -24.39
C VAL A 140 -0.29 -22.65 -23.44
N THR A 141 0.43 -21.54 -23.54
CA THR A 141 0.15 -20.33 -22.74
C THR A 141 -1.13 -19.67 -23.24
N LEU A 142 -2.11 -19.51 -22.36
CA LEU A 142 -3.37 -18.83 -22.62
C LEU A 142 -3.33 -17.35 -22.18
N SER A 143 -2.72 -17.08 -21.04
CA SER A 143 -2.75 -15.74 -20.44
C SER A 143 -1.51 -15.50 -19.56
N LYS A 144 -1.07 -14.25 -19.49
CA LYS A 144 -0.03 -13.79 -18.57
C LYS A 144 -0.43 -12.49 -17.91
N ASN A 145 -0.04 -12.33 -16.66
CA ASN A 145 -0.21 -11.06 -15.95
C ASN A 145 0.94 -10.85 -14.94
N GLU A 146 1.14 -9.60 -14.53
CA GLU A 146 2.16 -9.26 -13.54
C GLU A 146 1.71 -8.11 -12.64
N TYR A 147 2.21 -8.12 -11.40
CA TYR A 147 1.87 -7.15 -10.37
C TYR A 147 3.11 -6.75 -9.59
N GLY A 148 3.35 -5.45 -9.43
CA GLY A 148 4.39 -4.95 -8.55
C GLY A 148 4.09 -5.27 -7.09
N LEU A 149 5.10 -5.70 -6.36
CA LEU A 149 5.09 -5.95 -4.91
C LEU A 149 6.28 -5.22 -4.28
N LEU A 150 6.12 -4.83 -3.02
CA LEU A 150 7.21 -4.41 -2.17
C LEU A 150 7.38 -5.45 -1.08
N LEU A 151 8.56 -6.05 -1.00
CA LEU A 151 8.89 -7.03 0.02
C LEU A 151 9.89 -6.42 1.01
N ALA A 152 9.68 -6.65 2.31
CA ALA A 152 10.59 -6.20 3.35
C ALA A 152 10.92 -7.33 4.32
N ARG A 153 12.08 -7.26 4.96
CA ARG A 153 12.41 -8.15 6.07
C ARG A 153 11.52 -7.82 7.27
N LYS A 154 11.22 -8.83 8.10
CA LYS A 154 10.38 -8.63 9.30
C LYS A 154 10.99 -7.64 10.30
N GLU A 155 12.30 -7.57 10.34
CA GLU A 155 13.05 -6.67 11.19
C GLU A 155 12.77 -5.18 10.86
N TRP A 156 12.32 -4.90 9.67
CA TRP A 156 11.85 -3.56 9.26
C TRP A 156 10.60 -3.10 10.00
N ASN A 157 9.83 -4.02 10.54
CA ASN A 157 8.64 -3.71 11.35
C ASN A 157 8.99 -3.31 12.80
N ILE A 158 10.25 -3.39 13.18
CA ILE A 158 10.66 -3.11 14.54
C ILE A 158 11.05 -1.64 14.65
N GLY A 159 10.20 -0.85 15.30
CA GLY A 159 10.53 0.51 15.66
C GLY A 159 11.76 0.55 16.57
N GLN A 160 12.80 1.26 16.15
CA GLN A 160 13.99 1.44 16.96
C GLN A 160 13.92 2.79 17.68
N VAL A 161 13.66 2.75 18.97
CA VAL A 161 13.84 3.92 19.83
C VAL A 161 15.16 3.74 20.58
N ALA A 162 16.07 4.69 20.42
CA ALA A 162 17.35 4.65 21.13
C ALA A 162 17.11 4.52 22.65
N GLU A 163 17.86 3.67 23.29
CA GLU A 163 17.85 3.52 24.76
C GLU A 163 17.90 4.90 25.42
N ASN A 164 17.13 5.09 26.48
CA ASN A 164 17.00 6.35 27.21
C ASN A 164 16.18 7.46 26.52
N LYS A 165 15.48 7.22 25.43
CA LYS A 165 14.51 8.17 24.87
C LYS A 165 13.15 7.98 25.52
N LYS A 166 12.60 9.07 26.04
CA LYS A 166 11.27 9.08 26.65
C LYS A 166 10.26 9.68 25.68
N ILE A 167 9.24 8.89 25.34
CA ILE A 167 8.10 9.31 24.54
C ILE A 167 6.88 9.44 25.43
N LEU A 168 6.23 10.60 25.40
CA LEU A 168 4.92 10.81 26.02
C LEU A 168 3.86 10.81 24.94
N LEU A 169 2.74 10.12 25.21
CA LEU A 169 1.62 9.99 24.29
C LEU A 169 0.34 10.50 24.94
N LEU A 170 -0.27 11.52 24.36
CA LEU A 170 -1.67 11.85 24.58
C LEU A 170 -2.50 11.16 23.50
N ASP A 171 -3.21 10.09 23.89
CA ASP A 171 -3.90 9.19 22.97
C ASP A 171 -5.42 9.36 23.05
N LYS A 172 -6.05 9.73 21.93
CA LYS A 172 -7.51 9.86 21.78
C LYS A 172 -8.08 8.98 20.66
N ASP A 173 -7.23 8.22 19.95
CA ASP A 173 -7.62 7.42 18.78
C ASP A 173 -6.93 6.05 18.72
N ASN A 174 -6.47 5.53 19.88
CA ASN A 174 -5.85 4.21 20.00
C ASN A 174 -4.46 4.07 19.34
N MET A 175 -3.70 5.16 19.22
CA MET A 175 -2.32 5.15 18.71
C MET A 175 -1.38 4.27 19.55
N LYS A 176 -1.69 4.09 20.85
CA LYS A 176 -0.92 3.21 21.73
C LYS A 176 -0.80 1.79 21.17
N ALA A 177 -1.88 1.25 20.65
CA ALA A 177 -1.88 -0.08 20.05
C ALA A 177 -0.93 -0.18 18.84
N THR A 178 -0.87 0.87 18.01
CA THR A 178 0.06 0.95 16.88
C THR A 178 1.51 1.02 17.36
N LEU A 179 1.81 1.86 18.36
CA LEU A 179 3.16 1.96 18.91
C LEU A 179 3.61 0.66 19.57
N ASP A 180 2.71 -0.04 20.26
CA ASP A 180 2.99 -1.36 20.85
C ASP A 180 3.27 -2.41 19.78
N PHE A 181 2.49 -2.42 18.69
CA PHE A 181 2.74 -3.30 17.54
C PHE A 181 4.12 -3.06 16.91
N LEU A 182 4.55 -1.78 16.86
CA LEU A 182 5.87 -1.37 16.37
C LEU A 182 6.99 -1.54 17.41
N ASN A 183 6.70 -2.06 18.60
CA ASN A 183 7.63 -2.17 19.73
C ASN A 183 8.22 -0.82 20.18
N ILE A 184 7.49 0.27 20.02
CA ILE A 184 7.88 1.60 20.44
C ILE A 184 7.35 1.86 21.84
N ALA A 185 8.24 1.88 22.84
CA ALA A 185 7.87 2.15 24.22
C ALA A 185 7.46 3.62 24.41
N CYS A 186 6.27 3.87 24.96
CA CYS A 186 5.80 5.20 25.30
C CYS A 186 5.00 5.18 26.60
N GLN A 187 4.94 6.33 27.27
CA GLN A 187 4.11 6.56 28.45
C GLN A 187 2.88 7.38 28.05
N THR A 188 1.69 6.85 28.30
CA THR A 188 0.45 7.60 28.05
C THR A 188 0.21 8.61 29.16
N VAL A 189 -0.34 9.76 28.77
CA VAL A 189 -0.79 10.84 29.66
C VAL A 189 -2.22 11.23 29.31
N PRO A 190 -3.08 11.59 30.28
CA PRO A 190 -4.49 11.81 30.02
C PRO A 190 -4.79 13.22 29.47
N SER A 191 -3.88 14.20 29.63
CA SER A 191 -4.11 15.59 29.26
C SER A 191 -2.83 16.32 28.83
N ILE A 192 -3.01 17.41 28.07
CA ILE A 192 -1.93 18.34 27.71
C ILE A 192 -1.25 18.90 28.95
N LYS A 193 -2.00 19.23 29.99
CA LYS A 193 -1.47 19.77 31.24
C LYS A 193 -0.52 18.78 31.92
N GLU A 194 -0.87 17.52 31.97
CA GLU A 194 0.02 16.48 32.53
C GLU A 194 1.23 16.20 31.62
N LEU A 195 1.05 16.24 30.30
CA LEU A 195 2.13 16.13 29.34
C LEU A 195 3.19 17.21 29.58
N LEU A 196 2.77 18.46 29.79
CA LEU A 196 3.67 19.60 30.01
C LEU A 196 4.22 19.66 31.42
N ASN A 197 3.49 19.17 32.43
CA ASN A 197 3.93 19.16 33.84
C ASN A 197 4.78 17.93 34.20
N SER A 198 5.02 17.03 33.27
CA SER A 198 5.89 15.88 33.49
C SER A 198 7.29 16.35 33.96
N LYS A 199 7.62 15.99 35.19
CA LYS A 199 8.95 16.31 35.79
C LYS A 199 10.14 15.74 35.01
N GLN A 200 9.89 14.78 34.13
CA GLN A 200 10.88 14.17 33.26
C GLN A 200 10.77 14.77 31.88
N LYS A 201 11.82 15.39 31.41
CA LYS A 201 11.90 15.98 30.06
C LYS A 201 11.69 14.84 29.02
N ALA A 202 10.59 14.91 28.29
CA ALA A 202 10.34 14.00 27.17
C ALA A 202 11.23 14.36 25.99
N ASN A 203 11.67 13.35 25.25
CA ASN A 203 12.38 13.54 24.00
C ASN A 203 11.42 13.83 22.85
N LEU A 204 10.20 13.26 22.94
CA LEU A 204 9.12 13.46 21.97
C LEU A 204 7.77 13.39 22.71
N CYS A 205 6.89 14.31 22.38
CA CYS A 205 5.49 14.27 22.77
C CYS A 205 4.62 14.00 21.53
N ILE A 206 3.82 12.94 21.56
CA ILE A 206 2.88 12.58 20.51
C ILE A 206 1.48 12.94 20.99
N LEU A 207 0.77 13.73 20.19
CA LEU A 207 -0.63 14.09 20.37
C LEU A 207 -1.42 13.42 19.25
N SER A 208 -2.19 12.37 19.57
CA SER A 208 -2.92 11.59 18.58
C SER A 208 -4.43 11.68 18.80
N GLY A 209 -5.17 11.98 17.71
CA GLY A 209 -6.62 12.09 17.73
C GLY A 209 -7.16 13.31 18.51
N LEU A 210 -6.34 14.35 18.72
CA LEU A 210 -6.76 15.55 19.43
C LEU A 210 -7.62 16.42 18.53
N LYS A 211 -8.94 16.37 18.70
CA LYS A 211 -9.90 17.16 17.91
C LYS A 211 -10.00 18.60 18.37
N GLU A 212 -9.88 18.84 19.68
CA GLU A 212 -10.05 20.16 20.27
C GLU A 212 -8.86 20.51 21.16
N CYS A 213 -8.53 21.79 21.19
CA CYS A 213 -7.47 22.36 21.99
C CYS A 213 -7.91 23.77 22.41
N THR A 214 -7.80 24.12 23.69
CA THR A 214 -8.09 25.48 24.16
C THR A 214 -6.99 26.46 23.73
N ASP A 215 -7.27 27.76 23.74
CA ASP A 215 -6.25 28.79 23.41
C ASP A 215 -5.07 28.76 24.40
N GLU A 216 -5.36 28.48 25.67
CA GLU A 216 -4.35 28.33 26.70
C GLU A 216 -3.45 27.12 26.45
N GLU A 217 -4.04 25.97 26.12
CA GLU A 217 -3.30 24.74 25.78
C GLU A 217 -2.45 24.93 24.52
N ALA A 218 -2.99 25.56 23.47
CA ALA A 218 -2.25 25.88 22.27
C ALA A 218 -1.04 26.79 22.56
N LYS A 219 -1.23 27.79 23.41
CA LYS A 219 -0.13 28.67 23.86
C LYS A 219 0.93 27.87 24.62
N LEU A 220 0.55 27.04 25.57
CA LEU A 220 1.47 26.21 26.35
C LEU A 220 2.27 25.23 25.48
N LEU A 221 1.64 24.63 24.46
CA LEU A 221 2.32 23.74 23.52
C LEU A 221 3.35 24.49 22.67
N ARG A 222 3.03 25.70 22.20
CA ARG A 222 4.00 26.58 21.50
C ARG A 222 5.18 26.98 22.41
N GLU A 223 4.89 27.33 23.64
CA GLU A 223 5.94 27.66 24.62
C GLU A 223 6.86 26.47 24.94
N TYR A 224 6.26 25.25 25.01
CA TYR A 224 7.03 24.02 25.17
C TYR A 224 7.97 23.78 23.98
N GLN A 225 7.47 23.95 22.75
CA GLN A 225 8.30 23.83 21.55
C GLN A 225 9.37 24.89 21.46
N ALA A 226 9.07 26.15 21.78
CA ALA A 226 10.03 27.26 21.80
C ALA A 226 11.20 27.02 22.79
N LYS A 227 10.96 26.21 23.84
CA LYS A 227 11.97 25.75 24.80
C LYS A 227 12.71 24.48 24.32
N GLY A 228 12.57 24.08 23.05
CA GLY A 228 13.21 22.91 22.46
C GLY A 228 12.45 21.58 22.64
N GLY A 229 11.21 21.65 23.08
CA GLY A 229 10.31 20.47 23.09
C GLY A 229 9.96 20.02 21.67
N ARG A 230 9.84 18.70 21.46
CA ARG A 230 9.45 18.12 20.18
C ARG A 230 8.02 17.62 20.26
N LEU A 231 7.18 18.04 19.30
CA LEU A 231 5.78 17.66 19.19
C LEU A 231 5.56 16.95 17.86
N LEU A 232 4.83 15.84 17.90
CA LEU A 232 4.28 15.13 16.74
C LEU A 232 2.76 15.10 16.87
N LEU A 233 2.05 15.72 15.93
CA LEU A 233 0.60 15.72 15.89
C LEU A 233 0.13 14.74 14.83
N LEU A 234 -0.63 13.73 15.25
CA LEU A 234 -1.18 12.71 14.38
C LEU A 234 -2.71 12.75 14.48
N ASN A 235 -3.40 12.73 13.34
CA ASN A 235 -4.85 12.76 13.29
C ASN A 235 -5.49 13.86 14.19
N SER A 236 -4.84 15.01 14.26
CA SER A 236 -5.14 16.13 15.20
C SER A 236 -5.29 17.46 14.45
N LYS A 237 -6.03 17.43 13.36
CA LYS A 237 -6.17 18.49 12.36
C LYS A 237 -6.56 19.85 12.97
N GLU A 238 -7.67 19.89 13.70
CA GLU A 238 -8.22 21.13 14.28
C GLU A 238 -7.28 21.68 15.35
N ALA A 239 -6.73 20.80 16.18
CA ALA A 239 -5.73 21.19 17.18
C ALA A 239 -4.45 21.72 16.54
N ALA A 240 -3.96 21.08 15.48
CA ALA A 240 -2.77 21.52 14.75
C ALA A 240 -2.96 22.93 14.16
N GLN A 241 -4.11 23.22 13.55
CA GLN A 241 -4.42 24.54 13.03
C GLN A 241 -4.49 25.61 14.11
N LYS A 242 -5.01 25.26 15.28
CA LYS A 242 -5.08 26.17 16.42
C LYS A 242 -3.71 26.43 17.08
N ILE A 243 -2.86 25.40 17.10
CA ILE A 243 -1.51 25.52 17.63
C ILE A 243 -0.62 26.32 16.67
N TYR A 244 -0.76 26.15 15.36
CA TYR A 244 0.08 26.73 14.31
C TYR A 244 -0.72 27.45 13.22
N PRO A 245 -1.56 28.45 13.54
CA PRO A 245 -2.42 29.11 12.55
C PRO A 245 -1.62 29.84 11.47
N GLU A 246 -0.39 30.24 11.72
CA GLU A 246 0.50 30.89 10.76
C GLU A 246 1.06 29.94 9.70
N TYR A 247 1.14 28.64 10.00
CA TYR A 247 1.65 27.62 9.07
C TYR A 247 0.53 26.80 8.42
N ILE A 248 -0.61 26.68 9.09
CA ILE A 248 -1.73 25.84 8.64
C ILE A 248 -2.92 26.72 8.31
N THR A 249 -2.98 27.19 7.08
CA THR A 249 -4.02 28.12 6.59
C THR A 249 -5.26 27.42 6.05
N GLY A 250 -5.21 26.12 5.81
CA GLY A 250 -6.33 25.33 5.30
C GLY A 250 -6.01 23.85 5.17
N TRP A 251 -7.01 23.09 4.75
CA TRP A 251 -6.90 21.64 4.57
C TRP A 251 -7.45 21.26 3.21
N ILE A 252 -6.72 20.40 2.50
CA ILE A 252 -7.26 19.64 1.39
C ILE A 252 -7.88 18.39 2.00
N ILE A 253 -9.17 18.17 1.79
CA ILE A 253 -9.81 16.93 2.19
C ILE A 253 -9.57 15.96 1.03
N PRO A 254 -8.68 14.97 1.17
CA PRO A 254 -8.57 13.91 0.18
C PRO A 254 -9.89 13.15 0.20
N THR A 255 -10.45 12.94 -0.97
CA THR A 255 -11.71 12.22 -1.11
C THR A 255 -11.56 10.74 -0.82
N GLU A 256 -10.39 10.17 -1.08
CA GLU A 256 -10.02 8.77 -0.75
C GLU A 256 -8.50 8.61 -0.94
N GLY A 257 -7.86 7.80 -0.14
CA GLY A 257 -6.49 7.38 -0.39
C GLY A 257 -5.78 6.75 0.79
N ASP A 258 -5.34 5.53 0.59
CA ASP A 258 -4.46 4.79 1.51
C ASP A 258 -2.98 5.03 1.20
N ILE A 259 -2.68 5.96 0.27
CA ILE A 259 -1.33 6.20 -0.22
C ILE A 259 -0.87 7.58 0.26
N VAL A 260 0.23 7.60 1.00
CA VAL A 260 0.97 8.82 1.33
C VAL A 260 2.03 9.04 0.26
N VAL A 261 1.95 10.16 -0.44
CA VAL A 261 2.99 10.60 -1.37
C VAL A 261 3.91 11.56 -0.62
N MET A 262 5.20 11.23 -0.56
CA MET A 262 6.21 12.13 -0.03
C MET A 262 6.63 13.11 -1.14
N GLU A 263 6.37 14.40 -0.95
CA GLU A 263 6.78 15.44 -1.90
C GLU A 263 8.23 15.88 -1.69
N HIS A 264 8.75 15.70 -0.48
CA HIS A 264 10.11 16.04 -0.06
C HIS A 264 10.73 14.87 0.68
N ASP A 265 11.37 13.98 -0.05
CA ASP A 265 12.03 12.78 0.46
C ASP A 265 13.43 13.03 1.04
N ASP A 266 13.97 14.24 0.85
CA ASP A 266 15.24 14.70 1.38
C ASP A 266 15.20 15.06 2.87
N ALA A 267 14.00 15.09 3.47
CA ALA A 267 13.88 15.36 4.89
C ALA A 267 14.26 14.13 5.72
N SER A 268 15.20 14.32 6.66
CA SER A 268 15.72 13.24 7.53
C SER A 268 14.65 12.50 8.35
N VAL A 269 13.45 13.07 8.50
CA VAL A 269 12.32 12.44 9.16
C VAL A 269 11.77 11.24 8.38
N PHE A 270 12.08 11.15 7.07
CA PHE A 270 11.67 10.06 6.18
C PHE A 270 12.80 9.08 5.88
N ASP A 271 13.99 9.26 6.51
CA ASP A 271 15.10 8.35 6.32
C ASP A 271 14.70 6.91 6.70
N GLY A 272 14.82 6.01 5.74
CA GLY A 272 14.50 4.59 5.93
C GLY A 272 13.06 4.17 5.58
N ILE A 273 12.24 5.07 5.04
CA ILE A 273 10.89 4.74 4.54
C ILE A 273 10.91 4.34 3.05
#